data_fd3e99406b637c825caa4a6a8bf9dc5b
#
_entry.id   fd3e99406b637c825caa4a6a8bf9dc5b
#
_cell.length_a   1.000
_cell.length_b   1.000
_cell.length_c   1.000
_cell.angle_alpha   90.00
_cell.angle_beta   90.00
_cell.angle_gamma   90.00
#
_symmetry.space_group_name_H-M   'P 1'
#
loop_
_entity.id
_entity.type
_entity.pdbx_description
1 polymer ?
#
loop_
_entity_poly.entity_id
_entity_poly.type
_entity_poly.pdbx_seq_one_letter_code
_entity_poly.pdbx_strand_id
1 'polypeptide(L)'
;MFLPFEYSSHVSMYVQSYTGISDRMADQNNISNSKQLVNTYMEVLKDDAVMAAIGELLLEQFDEVILSENFTFNMSGEIETESLRKCIELSTVTDTSAVKVIATAKNPEIAASICNNLTSIAPEYVAKAVGVGSINTIDKAKVYETPVAPNVIKNTLLGMAAALLIVVT
;
A
#
# COMPACT_ATOMS: atom_id res chain seq x y z
N MET A 1 -14.70 14.77 -20.24
CA MET A 1 -14.66 14.26 -18.85
C MET A 1 -13.21 14.30 -18.41
N PHE A 2 -12.85 15.22 -17.52
CA PHE A 2 -11.49 15.28 -17.00
C PHE A 2 -11.34 14.23 -15.91
N LEU A 3 -10.40 13.31 -16.07
CA LEU A 3 -10.01 12.38 -15.02
C LEU A 3 -9.23 13.16 -13.95
N PRO A 4 -9.53 12.96 -12.66
CA PRO A 4 -8.78 13.61 -11.59
C PRO A 4 -7.31 13.15 -11.61
N PHE A 5 -6.42 14.00 -11.14
CA PHE A 5 -5.04 13.61 -10.91
C PHE A 5 -4.94 12.66 -9.73
N GLU A 6 -4.07 11.67 -9.86
CA GLU A 6 -3.74 10.73 -8.80
C GLU A 6 -2.26 10.78 -8.51
N TYR A 7 -1.93 10.72 -7.23
CA TYR A 7 -0.57 10.76 -6.71
C TYR A 7 -0.29 9.45 -5.99
N SER A 8 0.93 8.97 -6.11
CA SER A 8 1.33 7.71 -5.48
C SER A 8 2.52 7.93 -4.57
N SER A 9 2.47 7.31 -3.42
CA SER A 9 3.60 7.18 -2.50
C SER A 9 3.90 5.72 -2.25
N HIS A 10 5.12 5.42 -1.83
CA HIS A 10 5.53 4.06 -1.55
C HIS A 10 6.54 3.98 -0.40
N VAL A 11 6.55 2.81 0.24
CA VAL A 11 7.49 2.46 1.29
C VAL A 11 7.78 0.96 1.21
N SER A 12 8.92 0.54 1.72
CA SER A 12 9.27 -0.88 1.83
C SER A 12 9.44 -1.28 3.29
N MET A 13 8.94 -2.47 3.62
CA MET A 13 9.10 -3.09 4.92
C MET A 13 9.83 -4.42 4.76
N TYR A 14 10.71 -4.75 5.70
CA TYR A 14 11.46 -5.99 5.71
C TYR A 14 10.88 -6.96 6.74
N VAL A 15 10.63 -8.19 6.31
CA VAL A 15 10.14 -9.28 7.15
C VAL A 15 11.31 -10.11 7.65
N GLN A 16 11.41 -10.25 8.98
CA GLN A 16 12.40 -11.10 9.63
C GLN A 16 11.71 -12.29 10.28
N SER A 17 12.19 -13.48 9.95
CA SER A 17 11.80 -14.70 10.64
C SER A 17 12.69 -14.90 11.86
N TYR A 18 12.11 -14.93 13.05
CA TYR A 18 12.81 -15.36 14.26
C TYR A 18 12.72 -16.88 14.36
N THR A 19 13.65 -17.59 13.80
CA THR A 19 13.94 -18.95 14.24
C THR A 19 14.91 -18.83 15.41
N GLY A 20 14.37 -18.92 16.62
CA GLY A 20 15.19 -18.99 17.84
C GLY A 20 16.13 -20.18 17.75
N ILE A 21 17.39 -19.93 18.13
CA ILE A 21 18.49 -20.87 18.40
C ILE A 21 19.30 -21.29 17.16
N SER A 22 20.48 -20.64 17.09
CA SER A 22 21.77 -21.15 16.62
C SER A 22 21.77 -22.46 15.82
N ASP A 23 21.74 -22.36 14.50
CA ASP A 23 22.49 -23.34 13.71
C ASP A 23 22.98 -22.70 12.39
N ARG A 24 24.27 -22.74 12.18
CA ARG A 24 24.96 -22.22 10.99
C ARG A 24 24.68 -23.03 9.70
N MET A 25 23.70 -23.95 9.74
CA MET A 25 23.26 -24.76 8.59
C MET A 25 21.86 -24.39 8.07
N ALA A 26 21.28 -23.28 8.51
CA ALA A 26 19.86 -22.94 8.25
C ALA A 26 19.60 -21.89 7.16
N ASP A 27 20.62 -21.43 6.41
CA ASP A 27 20.46 -20.27 5.54
C ASP A 27 19.43 -20.46 4.41
N GLN A 28 19.32 -21.64 3.81
CA GLN A 28 18.35 -21.86 2.73
C GLN A 28 16.91 -22.08 3.24
N ASN A 29 16.74 -22.72 4.39
CA ASN A 29 15.41 -22.91 4.98
C ASN A 29 14.86 -21.60 5.55
N ASN A 30 15.72 -20.72 6.07
CA ASN A 30 15.33 -19.41 6.59
C ASN A 30 14.77 -18.47 5.51
N ILE A 31 15.34 -18.50 4.29
CA ILE A 31 14.85 -17.70 3.17
C ILE A 31 13.48 -18.18 2.70
N SER A 32 13.27 -19.49 2.60
CA SER A 32 11.97 -20.07 2.24
C SER A 32 10.90 -19.75 3.28
N ASN A 33 11.21 -19.86 4.56
CA ASN A 33 10.31 -19.53 5.66
C ASN A 33 9.97 -18.05 5.70
N SER A 34 10.96 -17.18 5.46
CA SER A 34 10.72 -15.73 5.38
C SER A 34 9.83 -15.35 4.20
N LYS A 35 10.00 -15.98 3.03
CA LYS A 35 9.12 -15.76 1.86
C LYS A 35 7.67 -16.21 2.14
N GLN A 36 7.48 -17.29 2.86
CA GLN A 36 6.13 -17.76 3.23
C GLN A 36 5.48 -16.80 4.25
N LEU A 37 6.25 -16.28 5.21
CA LEU A 37 5.78 -15.27 6.15
C LEU A 37 5.37 -13.96 5.47
N VAL A 38 6.08 -13.53 4.42
CA VAL A 38 5.73 -12.32 3.65
C VAL A 38 4.29 -12.37 3.15
N ASN A 39 3.86 -13.51 2.57
CA ASN A 39 2.48 -13.64 2.09
C ASN A 39 1.47 -13.57 3.23
N THR A 40 1.75 -14.24 4.35
CA THR A 40 0.89 -14.18 5.53
C THR A 40 0.80 -12.76 6.09
N TYR A 41 1.91 -12.04 6.13
CA TYR A 41 1.91 -10.65 6.61
C TYR A 41 1.13 -9.73 5.67
N MET A 42 1.24 -9.91 4.35
CA MET A 42 0.44 -9.14 3.40
C MET A 42 -1.07 -9.36 3.59
N GLU A 43 -1.49 -10.58 3.91
CA GLU A 43 -2.91 -10.84 4.22
C GLU A 43 -3.34 -10.15 5.52
N VAL A 44 -2.52 -10.20 6.58
CA VAL A 44 -2.80 -9.48 7.83
C VAL A 44 -2.89 -7.97 7.59
N LEU A 45 -1.97 -7.41 6.78
CA LEU A 45 -1.96 -5.98 6.48
C LEU A 45 -3.14 -5.51 5.60
N LYS A 46 -3.86 -6.43 4.96
CA LYS A 46 -5.10 -6.15 4.21
C LYS A 46 -6.36 -6.33 5.02
N ASP A 47 -6.26 -6.80 6.26
CA ASP A 47 -7.40 -7.05 7.13
C ASP A 47 -8.19 -5.76 7.43
N ASP A 48 -9.50 -5.91 7.65
CA ASP A 48 -10.39 -4.80 7.97
C ASP A 48 -9.97 -4.03 9.22
N ALA A 49 -9.43 -4.72 10.22
CA ALA A 49 -8.95 -4.10 11.45
C ALA A 49 -7.77 -3.15 11.20
N VAL A 50 -6.88 -3.51 10.27
CA VAL A 50 -5.75 -2.65 9.86
C VAL A 50 -6.27 -1.46 9.06
N MET A 51 -7.19 -1.70 8.12
CA MET A 51 -7.80 -0.62 7.34
C MET A 51 -8.55 0.37 8.22
N ALA A 52 -9.33 -0.11 9.19
CA ALA A 52 -10.04 0.75 10.15
C ALA A 52 -9.05 1.61 10.96
N ALA A 53 -7.99 1.02 11.49
CA ALA A 53 -6.97 1.77 12.24
C ALA A 53 -6.26 2.84 11.38
N ILE A 54 -5.97 2.55 10.10
CA ILE A 54 -5.44 3.57 9.18
C ILE A 54 -6.47 4.68 8.97
N GLY A 55 -7.76 4.33 8.81
CA GLY A 55 -8.85 5.28 8.67
C GLY A 55 -8.96 6.24 9.84
N GLU A 56 -8.88 5.74 11.07
CA GLU A 56 -8.87 6.55 12.30
C GLU A 56 -7.69 7.52 12.32
N LEU A 57 -6.48 7.05 12.01
CA LEU A 57 -5.29 7.91 11.95
C LEU A 57 -5.39 8.99 10.86
N LEU A 58 -6.04 8.70 9.73
CA LEU A 58 -6.27 9.70 8.69
C LEU A 58 -7.27 10.77 9.14
N LEU A 59 -8.33 10.40 9.87
CA LEU A 59 -9.30 11.33 10.44
C LEU A 59 -8.68 12.25 11.50
N GLU A 60 -7.64 11.81 12.20
CA GLU A 60 -6.88 12.66 13.13
C GLU A 60 -5.94 13.64 12.41
N GLN A 61 -5.47 13.29 11.20
CA GLN A 61 -4.45 14.05 10.47
C GLN A 61 -5.03 15.03 9.45
N PHE A 62 -6.22 14.77 8.92
CA PHE A 62 -6.82 15.52 7.83
C PHE A 62 -8.29 15.85 8.10
N ASP A 63 -8.75 16.97 7.55
CA ASP A 63 -10.16 17.34 7.58
C ASP A 63 -11.02 16.37 6.76
N GLU A 64 -12.22 16.07 7.24
CA GLU A 64 -13.18 15.17 6.59
C GLU A 64 -13.51 15.61 5.16
N VAL A 65 -13.52 16.90 4.88
CA VAL A 65 -13.78 17.44 3.53
C VAL A 65 -12.73 16.97 2.55
N ILE A 66 -11.44 17.00 2.93
CA ILE A 66 -10.32 16.57 2.08
C ILE A 66 -10.36 15.04 1.90
N LEU A 67 -10.69 14.32 2.96
CA LEU A 67 -10.79 12.85 2.92
C LEU A 67 -11.97 12.39 2.07
N SER A 68 -13.09 13.11 2.06
CA SER A 68 -14.28 12.75 1.27
C SER A 68 -14.06 12.82 -0.25
N GLU A 69 -13.03 13.51 -0.71
CA GLU A 69 -12.62 13.47 -2.12
C GLU A 69 -11.97 12.15 -2.52
N ASN A 70 -11.42 11.41 -1.54
CA ASN A 70 -10.66 10.18 -1.75
C ASN A 70 -11.42 8.92 -1.32
N PHE A 71 -12.21 9.01 -0.25
CA PHE A 71 -12.82 7.86 0.41
C PHE A 71 -14.33 8.02 0.56
N THR A 72 -15.01 6.89 0.67
CA THR A 72 -16.40 6.82 1.10
C THR A 72 -16.47 6.67 2.63
N PHE A 73 -17.53 7.22 3.21
CA PHE A 73 -17.77 7.20 4.65
C PHE A 73 -19.01 6.37 4.96
N ASN A 74 -18.96 5.65 6.06
CA ASN A 74 -20.12 4.95 6.58
C ASN A 74 -21.06 5.91 7.35
N MET A 75 -22.20 5.40 7.85
CA MET A 75 -23.18 6.19 8.60
C MET A 75 -22.65 6.72 9.94
N SER A 76 -21.56 6.15 10.45
CA SER A 76 -20.91 6.55 11.70
C SER A 76 -19.84 7.63 11.50
N GLY A 77 -19.58 8.06 10.26
CA GLY A 77 -18.53 9.04 9.93
C GLY A 77 -17.12 8.45 9.86
N GLU A 78 -16.99 7.12 9.80
CA GLU A 78 -15.72 6.44 9.62
C GLU A 78 -15.46 6.18 8.14
N ILE A 79 -14.17 6.13 7.75
CA ILE A 79 -13.79 5.76 6.38
C ILE A 79 -14.12 4.29 6.14
N GLU A 80 -14.84 3.99 5.06
CA GLU A 80 -15.10 2.60 4.67
C GLU A 80 -13.81 1.87 4.33
N THR A 81 -13.55 0.75 5.01
CA THR A 81 -12.33 -0.06 4.85
C THR A 81 -12.09 -0.50 3.40
N GLU A 82 -13.17 -0.77 2.67
CA GLU A 82 -13.10 -1.17 1.26
C GLU A 82 -12.63 -0.04 0.35
N SER A 83 -13.02 1.22 0.62
CA SER A 83 -12.56 2.37 -0.15
C SER A 83 -11.07 2.63 0.08
N LEU A 84 -10.60 2.47 1.33
CA LEU A 84 -9.21 2.62 1.69
C LEU A 84 -8.36 1.47 1.12
N ARG A 85 -8.85 0.23 1.15
CA ARG A 85 -8.17 -0.94 0.60
C ARG A 85 -7.89 -0.81 -0.90
N LYS A 86 -8.80 -0.18 -1.67
CA LYS A 86 -8.60 0.10 -3.10
C LYS A 86 -7.45 1.07 -3.38
N CYS A 87 -7.12 1.90 -2.41
CA CYS A 87 -6.02 2.85 -2.53
C CYS A 87 -4.65 2.25 -2.18
N ILE A 88 -4.60 1.02 -1.63
CA ILE A 88 -3.39 0.38 -1.13
C ILE A 88 -3.07 -0.86 -1.95
N GLU A 89 -1.88 -0.89 -2.51
CA GLU A 89 -1.32 -2.07 -3.18
C GLU A 89 -0.14 -2.60 -2.37
N LEU A 90 -0.16 -3.90 -2.06
CA LEU A 90 0.92 -4.62 -1.40
C LEU A 90 1.53 -5.61 -2.38
N SER A 91 2.85 -5.58 -2.52
CA SER A 91 3.58 -6.50 -3.40
C SER A 91 4.87 -6.98 -2.74
N THR A 92 5.30 -8.18 -3.12
CA THR A 92 6.60 -8.72 -2.73
C THR A 92 7.69 -8.15 -3.62
N VAL A 93 8.86 -7.85 -3.04
CA VAL A 93 10.05 -7.53 -3.84
C VAL A 93 10.76 -8.84 -4.21
N THR A 94 10.91 -9.09 -5.50
CA THR A 94 11.47 -10.34 -6.03
C THR A 94 12.80 -10.69 -5.35
N ASP A 95 12.93 -11.95 -4.96
CA ASP A 95 14.10 -12.55 -4.30
C ASP A 95 14.52 -11.92 -2.96
N THR A 96 13.61 -11.19 -2.32
CA THR A 96 13.81 -10.62 -1.00
C THR A 96 12.68 -11.01 -0.03
N SER A 97 12.89 -10.74 1.27
CA SER A 97 11.84 -10.83 2.29
C SER A 97 11.22 -9.45 2.56
N ALA A 98 11.13 -8.60 1.52
CA ALA A 98 10.54 -7.27 1.65
C ALA A 98 9.14 -7.20 1.04
N VAL A 99 8.28 -6.44 1.72
CA VAL A 99 6.96 -6.03 1.25
C VAL A 99 7.04 -4.58 0.81
N LYS A 100 6.64 -4.31 -0.42
CA LYS A 100 6.45 -2.96 -0.92
C LYS A 100 4.98 -2.57 -0.77
N VAL A 101 4.76 -1.45 -0.12
CA VAL A 101 3.46 -0.79 0.02
C VAL A 101 3.41 0.37 -0.94
N ILE A 102 2.35 0.47 -1.71
CA ILE A 102 2.08 1.60 -2.60
C ILE A 102 0.70 2.11 -2.23
N ALA A 103 0.58 3.40 -1.97
CA ALA A 103 -0.71 4.05 -1.77
C ALA A 103 -0.94 5.09 -2.86
N THR A 104 -2.17 5.17 -3.36
CA THR A 104 -2.59 6.10 -4.41
C THR A 104 -3.78 6.90 -3.93
N ALA A 105 -3.72 8.23 -4.05
CA ALA A 105 -4.77 9.15 -3.64
C ALA A 105 -4.81 10.39 -4.54
N LYS A 106 -5.90 11.16 -4.49
CA LYS A 106 -6.01 12.45 -5.20
C LYS A 106 -5.17 13.56 -4.56
N ASN A 107 -4.72 13.35 -3.33
CA ASN A 107 -3.84 14.26 -2.59
C ASN A 107 -2.51 13.55 -2.28
N PRO A 108 -1.35 14.12 -2.62
CA PRO A 108 -0.05 13.49 -2.41
C PRO A 108 0.31 13.30 -0.94
N GLU A 109 -0.18 14.18 -0.04
CA GLU A 109 0.04 14.06 1.40
C GLU A 109 -0.75 12.88 1.98
N ILE A 110 -1.99 12.66 1.51
CA ILE A 110 -2.81 11.52 1.92
C ILE A 110 -2.14 10.21 1.47
N ALA A 111 -1.64 10.14 0.23
CA ALA A 111 -0.94 8.95 -0.25
C ALA A 111 0.29 8.61 0.62
N ALA A 112 1.08 9.60 1.00
CA ALA A 112 2.22 9.42 1.89
C ALA A 112 1.80 9.03 3.32
N SER A 113 0.73 9.65 3.85
CA SER A 113 0.21 9.35 5.19
C SER A 113 -0.35 7.94 5.28
N ILE A 114 -1.05 7.43 4.27
CA ILE A 114 -1.52 6.04 4.23
C ILE A 114 -0.33 5.09 4.38
N CYS A 115 0.73 5.28 3.60
CA CYS A 115 1.93 4.45 3.68
C CYS A 115 2.60 4.53 5.07
N ASN A 116 2.73 5.73 5.63
CA ASN A 116 3.36 5.93 6.94
C ASN A 116 2.51 5.37 8.07
N ASN A 117 1.19 5.56 8.05
CA ASN A 117 0.27 5.01 9.03
C ASN A 117 0.31 3.47 9.02
N LEU A 118 0.20 2.85 7.83
CA LEU A 118 0.29 1.40 7.70
C LEU A 118 1.60 0.87 8.26
N THR A 119 2.74 1.49 7.94
CA THR A 119 4.03 1.04 8.44
C THR A 119 4.22 1.24 9.93
N SER A 120 3.57 2.23 10.53
CA SER A 120 3.62 2.48 11.97
C SER A 120 2.86 1.45 12.80
N ILE A 121 1.71 0.97 12.29
CA ILE A 121 0.86 -0.02 12.98
C ILE A 121 1.17 -1.47 12.61
N ALA A 122 1.79 -1.70 11.45
CA ALA A 122 2.11 -3.03 10.93
C ALA A 122 2.81 -3.96 11.95
N PRO A 123 3.84 -3.52 12.70
CA PRO A 123 4.51 -4.40 13.66
C PRO A 123 3.58 -4.96 14.74
N GLU A 124 2.67 -4.14 15.25
CA GLU A 124 1.72 -4.55 16.29
C GLU A 124 0.72 -5.57 15.76
N TYR A 125 0.08 -5.27 14.62
CA TYR A 125 -0.92 -6.16 14.02
C TYR A 125 -0.33 -7.49 13.58
N VAL A 126 0.85 -7.48 12.98
CA VAL A 126 1.56 -8.69 12.59
C VAL A 126 1.97 -9.53 13.82
N ALA A 127 2.52 -8.90 14.86
CA ALA A 127 2.88 -9.60 16.09
C ALA A 127 1.66 -10.24 16.76
N LYS A 128 0.52 -9.56 16.79
CA LYS A 128 -0.73 -10.03 17.35
C LYS A 128 -1.35 -11.18 16.55
N ALA A 129 -1.30 -11.13 15.23
CA ALA A 129 -1.92 -12.12 14.35
C ALA A 129 -1.06 -13.38 14.16
N VAL A 130 0.25 -13.23 14.02
CA VAL A 130 1.15 -14.34 13.63
C VAL A 130 1.98 -14.85 14.80
N GLY A 131 2.32 -13.98 15.76
CA GLY A 131 3.05 -14.35 16.97
C GLY A 131 4.51 -14.74 16.78
N VAL A 132 5.01 -14.78 15.53
CA VAL A 132 6.40 -15.13 15.18
C VAL A 132 6.94 -14.18 14.13
N GLY A 133 8.24 -13.87 14.22
CA GLY A 133 8.91 -12.94 13.31
C GLY A 133 8.63 -11.48 13.65
N SER A 134 9.14 -10.60 12.81
CA SER A 134 8.91 -9.16 12.90
C SER A 134 8.87 -8.53 11.51
N ILE A 135 8.22 -7.37 11.41
CA ILE A 135 8.22 -6.53 10.24
C ILE A 135 8.79 -5.17 10.62
N ASN A 136 9.74 -4.68 9.86
CA ASN A 136 10.41 -3.42 10.12
C ASN A 136 10.37 -2.53 8.88
N THR A 137 10.09 -1.25 9.08
CA THR A 137 10.10 -0.25 8.01
C THR A 137 11.54 0.09 7.64
N ILE A 138 11.84 0.12 6.35
CA ILE A 138 13.16 0.47 5.82
C ILE A 138 13.33 1.99 5.74
N ASP A 139 12.29 2.69 5.27
CA ASP A 139 12.30 4.14 5.05
C ASP A 139 10.90 4.71 5.30
N LYS A 140 10.79 6.03 5.39
CA LYS A 140 9.50 6.73 5.44
C LYS A 140 9.00 7.03 4.04
N ALA A 141 7.68 6.93 3.86
CA ALA A 141 7.03 7.33 2.62
C ALA A 141 7.23 8.83 2.37
N LYS A 142 7.55 9.18 1.13
CA LYS A 142 7.77 10.56 0.69
C LYS A 142 6.54 11.09 -0.04
N VAL A 143 6.29 12.38 0.10
CA VAL A 143 5.29 13.08 -0.69
C VAL A 143 5.85 13.30 -2.09
N TYR A 144 5.18 12.76 -3.11
CA TYR A 144 5.51 12.98 -4.52
C TYR A 144 4.44 13.86 -5.15
N GLU A 145 4.81 15.07 -5.53
CA GLU A 145 3.90 16.06 -6.14
C GLU A 145 3.64 15.81 -7.62
N THR A 146 4.33 14.84 -8.24
CA THR A 146 4.11 14.48 -9.63
C THR A 146 2.99 13.46 -9.75
N PRO A 147 1.88 13.78 -10.47
CA PRO A 147 0.77 12.85 -10.62
C PRO A 147 1.18 11.62 -11.44
N VAL A 148 0.71 10.45 -11.04
CA VAL A 148 0.93 9.18 -11.75
C VAL A 148 -0.18 8.87 -12.75
N ALA A 149 -1.35 9.47 -12.59
CA ALA A 149 -2.48 9.38 -13.50
C ALA A 149 -3.18 10.75 -13.66
N PRO A 150 -3.83 10.99 -14.81
CA PRO A 150 -3.88 10.17 -16.03
C PRO A 150 -2.55 10.20 -16.81
N ASN A 151 -2.17 9.06 -17.37
CA ASN A 151 -0.98 9.01 -18.24
C ASN A 151 -1.30 9.58 -19.62
N VAL A 152 -1.07 10.88 -19.80
CA VAL A 152 -1.41 11.64 -21.01
C VAL A 152 -0.77 11.03 -22.27
N ILE A 153 0.49 10.60 -22.17
CA ILE A 153 1.22 10.03 -23.32
C ILE A 153 0.57 8.72 -23.77
N LYS A 154 0.26 7.81 -22.84
CA LYS A 154 -0.37 6.54 -23.14
C LYS A 154 -1.77 6.72 -23.71
N ASN A 155 -2.57 7.62 -23.15
CA ASN A 155 -3.93 7.90 -23.59
C ASN A 155 -3.96 8.57 -24.97
N THR A 156 -3.04 9.48 -25.24
CA THR A 156 -2.89 10.13 -26.55
C THR A 156 -2.48 9.12 -27.63
N LEU A 157 -1.52 8.25 -27.32
CA LEU A 157 -1.07 7.22 -28.27
C LEU A 157 -2.21 6.23 -28.59
N LEU A 158 -2.99 5.85 -27.59
CA LEU A 158 -4.16 4.98 -27.79
C LEU A 158 -5.24 5.65 -28.63
N GLY A 159 -5.50 6.95 -28.39
CA GLY A 159 -6.45 7.74 -29.19
C GLY A 159 -6.00 7.90 -30.65
N MET A 160 -4.71 8.13 -30.88
CA MET A 160 -4.14 8.19 -32.24
C MET A 160 -4.25 6.84 -32.97
N ALA A 161 -3.98 5.73 -32.28
CA ALA A 161 -4.12 4.39 -32.89
C ALA A 161 -5.57 4.08 -33.25
N ALA A 162 -6.52 4.43 -32.39
CA ALA A 162 -7.94 4.27 -32.68
C ALA A 162 -8.40 5.15 -33.88
N ALA A 163 -7.94 6.39 -33.96
CA ALA A 163 -8.26 7.29 -35.07
C ALA A 163 -7.72 6.76 -36.41
N LEU A 164 -6.48 6.23 -36.42
CA LEU A 164 -5.89 5.62 -37.61
C LEU A 164 -6.69 4.41 -38.11
N LEU A 165 -7.21 3.57 -37.19
CA LEU A 165 -8.04 2.41 -37.56
C LEU A 165 -9.35 2.85 -38.23
N ILE A 166 -9.96 3.95 -37.76
CA ILE A 166 -11.22 4.48 -38.33
C ILE A 166 -10.98 5.08 -39.75
N VAL A 167 -9.81 5.67 -40.00
CA VAL A 167 -9.48 6.28 -41.31
C VAL A 167 -9.16 5.22 -42.37
N VAL A 168 -8.67 4.04 -41.98
CA VAL A 168 -8.25 2.95 -42.91
C VAL A 168 -9.42 2.00 -43.25
N THR A 169 -10.55 2.10 -42.53
CA THR A 169 -11.78 1.34 -42.85
C THR A 169 -12.74 2.18 -43.64
#